data_41320368842d34ea5606f0aa7948be9c
#
_entry.id   41320368842d34ea5606f0aa7948be9c
#
_cell.length_a   1.000
_cell.length_b   1.000
_cell.length_c   1.000
_cell.angle_alpha   90.00
_cell.angle_beta   90.00
_cell.angle_gamma   90.00
#
_symmetry.space_group_name_H-M   'P 1'
#
loop_
_entity.id
_entity.type
_entity.pdbx_description
1 polymer ?
#
loop_
_entity_poly.entity_id
_entity_poly.type
_entity_poly.pdbx_seq_one_letter_code
_entity_poly.pdbx_strand_id
1 'polypeptide(L)'
;NSFVDSTLQRVRLSFRVKDIGTKKMQEKEDKLYNIVEQYFPNDRYTVKVTGSSIIFFKGTQYLVFNLFTSLALAIVLIAFFMAWMFKSKRMVLVALIPNIIPQIITAAIMGYFGIPIKASTILVFSIAFGISVDGTIHYLAKYRQELQGTNWSIRSSAVLALQETGQSMIYNAIILFFGFGIFALSDFGGTVALGILVSITLLAAMLSNLILLPSLLLTLDKHTTNKTFQNPKILSEEENKKD
;
A
#
# COMPACT_ATOMS: atom_id res chain seq x y z
N ASN A 1 28.58 34.05 -21.36
CA ASN A 1 27.64 33.75 -22.46
C ASN A 1 26.90 32.40 -22.34
N SER A 2 26.68 31.91 -21.13
CA SER A 2 25.97 30.63 -20.90
C SER A 2 24.45 30.75 -20.87
N PHE A 3 23.88 31.94 -21.03
CA PHE A 3 22.44 32.19 -20.97
C PHE A 3 21.79 32.51 -22.32
N VAL A 4 22.59 32.77 -23.35
CA VAL A 4 22.13 33.11 -24.70
C VAL A 4 22.88 32.28 -25.72
N ASP A 5 22.15 31.70 -26.67
CA ASP A 5 22.75 30.91 -27.77
C ASP A 5 23.54 31.81 -28.73
N SER A 6 24.51 31.21 -29.40
CA SER A 6 25.34 31.88 -30.40
C SER A 6 24.52 32.47 -31.58
N THR A 7 23.34 31.91 -31.84
CA THR A 7 22.42 32.40 -32.89
C THR A 7 21.46 33.47 -32.37
N LEU A 8 21.52 33.86 -31.08
CA LEU A 8 20.62 34.83 -30.41
C LEU A 8 19.14 34.45 -30.50
N GLN A 9 18.82 33.19 -30.82
CA GLN A 9 17.43 32.72 -30.97
C GLN A 9 16.90 32.05 -29.69
N ARG A 10 17.79 31.70 -28.76
CA ARG A 10 17.41 31.00 -27.52
C ARG A 10 18.00 31.71 -26.30
N VAL A 11 17.17 31.95 -25.33
CA VAL A 11 17.55 32.54 -24.02
C VAL A 11 17.20 31.57 -22.90
N ARG A 12 18.13 31.37 -21.99
CA ARG A 12 17.91 30.58 -20.78
C ARG A 12 17.76 31.48 -19.57
N LEU A 13 16.61 31.41 -18.90
CA LEU A 13 16.39 32.04 -17.59
C LEU A 13 16.56 30.97 -16.51
N SER A 14 17.35 31.24 -15.49
CA SER A 14 17.61 30.29 -14.39
C SER A 14 17.18 30.88 -13.06
N PHE A 15 16.32 30.18 -12.34
CA PHE A 15 15.82 30.59 -11.03
C PHE A 15 16.18 29.53 -10.00
N ARG A 16 16.49 29.94 -8.80
CA ARG A 16 16.59 29.04 -7.63
C ARG A 16 15.30 29.11 -6.85
N VAL A 17 14.69 27.96 -6.62
CA VAL A 17 13.47 27.83 -5.83
C VAL A 17 13.80 27.14 -4.52
N LYS A 18 13.33 27.70 -3.39
CA LYS A 18 13.41 27.06 -2.09
C LYS A 18 12.44 25.87 -2.06
N ASP A 19 12.75 24.84 -1.29
CA ASP A 19 11.80 23.75 -1.03
C ASP A 19 10.58 24.30 -0.27
N ILE A 20 9.46 24.42 -0.97
CA ILE A 20 8.21 25.00 -0.47
C ILE A 20 7.08 23.95 -0.36
N GLY A 21 7.42 22.68 -0.62
CA GLY A 21 6.44 21.58 -0.64
C GLY A 21 5.59 21.55 -1.91
N THR A 22 4.98 20.40 -2.14
CA THR A 22 4.33 20.04 -3.42
C THR A 22 3.16 20.97 -3.78
N LYS A 23 2.29 21.29 -2.82
CA LYS A 23 1.09 22.11 -3.07
C LYS A 23 1.46 23.55 -3.47
N LYS A 24 2.36 24.19 -2.74
CA LYS A 24 2.82 25.54 -3.04
C LYS A 24 3.62 25.60 -4.34
N MET A 25 4.35 24.54 -4.67
CA MET A 25 5.08 24.46 -5.93
C MET A 25 4.13 24.39 -7.11
N GLN A 26 3.03 23.67 -7.03
CA GLN A 26 2.00 23.63 -8.06
C GLN A 26 1.36 24.99 -8.30
N GLU A 27 0.95 25.69 -7.24
CA GLU A 27 0.38 27.03 -7.34
C GLU A 27 1.36 28.03 -8.01
N LYS A 28 2.65 27.87 -7.75
CA LYS A 28 3.71 28.70 -8.35
C LYS A 28 3.95 28.34 -9.81
N GLU A 29 3.92 27.05 -10.15
CA GLU A 29 4.05 26.57 -11.54
C GLU A 29 2.88 27.10 -12.39
N ASP A 30 1.65 26.95 -11.92
CA ASP A 30 0.46 27.45 -12.62
C ASP A 30 0.52 28.97 -12.85
N LYS A 31 0.93 29.74 -11.83
CA LYS A 31 1.14 31.18 -11.98
C LYS A 31 2.22 31.50 -12.99
N LEU A 32 3.32 30.75 -13.00
CA LEU A 32 4.41 30.94 -13.96
C LEU A 32 3.93 30.71 -15.39
N TYR A 33 3.18 29.61 -15.63
CA TYR A 33 2.62 29.35 -16.96
C TYR A 33 1.66 30.44 -17.43
N ASN A 34 0.79 30.94 -16.57
CA ASN A 34 -0.11 32.05 -16.88
C ASN A 34 0.63 33.34 -17.26
N ILE A 35 1.71 33.67 -16.52
CA ILE A 35 2.56 34.82 -16.82
C ILE A 35 3.30 34.62 -18.16
N VAL A 36 3.85 33.43 -18.37
CA VAL A 36 4.55 33.10 -19.61
C VAL A 36 3.62 33.24 -20.81
N GLU A 37 2.40 32.72 -20.73
CA GLU A 37 1.42 32.79 -21.81
C GLU A 37 0.98 34.22 -22.10
N GLN A 38 0.88 35.07 -21.09
CA GLN A 38 0.53 36.47 -21.23
C GLN A 38 1.63 37.29 -21.93
N TYR A 39 2.92 37.04 -21.62
CA TYR A 39 4.03 37.85 -22.14
C TYR A 39 4.73 37.22 -23.35
N PHE A 40 4.62 35.90 -23.52
CA PHE A 40 5.25 35.12 -24.59
C PHE A 40 4.22 34.25 -25.31
N PRO A 41 3.37 34.85 -26.17
CA PRO A 41 2.33 34.10 -26.86
C PRO A 41 2.92 32.97 -27.73
N ASN A 42 2.24 31.83 -27.71
CA ASN A 42 2.70 30.57 -28.33
C ASN A 42 2.82 30.61 -29.85
N ASP A 43 2.24 31.64 -30.51
CA ASP A 43 2.36 31.89 -31.96
C ASP A 43 3.76 32.40 -32.37
N ARG A 44 4.47 33.03 -31.45
CA ARG A 44 5.81 33.64 -31.70
C ARG A 44 6.93 33.02 -30.90
N TYR A 45 6.64 32.47 -29.73
CA TYR A 45 7.66 31.97 -28.80
C TYR A 45 7.35 30.55 -28.35
N THR A 46 8.39 29.72 -28.28
CA THR A 46 8.31 28.40 -27.65
C THR A 46 9.00 28.47 -26.29
N VAL A 47 8.21 28.54 -25.22
CA VAL A 47 8.75 28.56 -23.85
C VAL A 47 8.70 27.15 -23.26
N LYS A 48 9.84 26.68 -22.77
CA LYS A 48 9.94 25.39 -22.06
C LYS A 48 10.40 25.65 -20.64
N VAL A 49 9.53 25.35 -19.69
CA VAL A 49 9.86 25.38 -18.27
C VAL A 49 10.43 24.02 -17.88
N THR A 50 11.69 23.99 -17.41
CA THR A 50 12.38 22.75 -17.07
C THR A 50 13.33 22.98 -15.90
N GLY A 51 13.87 21.93 -15.35
CA GLY A 51 14.84 21.97 -14.26
C GLY A 51 14.63 20.83 -13.28
N SER A 52 15.65 20.53 -12.47
CA SER A 52 15.62 19.44 -11.50
C SER A 52 14.43 19.55 -10.54
N SER A 53 14.08 20.75 -10.10
CA SER A 53 12.95 20.99 -9.18
C SER A 53 11.61 20.62 -9.81
N ILE A 54 11.38 20.98 -11.07
CA ILE A 54 10.13 20.67 -11.80
C ILE A 54 10.04 19.17 -12.12
N ILE A 55 11.14 18.57 -12.55
CA ILE A 55 11.20 17.13 -12.81
C ILE A 55 10.92 16.35 -11.54
N PHE A 56 11.53 16.75 -10.42
CA PHE A 56 11.29 16.12 -9.12
C PHE A 56 9.83 16.27 -8.67
N PHE A 57 9.26 17.45 -8.83
CA PHE A 57 7.87 17.73 -8.50
C PHE A 57 6.90 16.89 -9.32
N LYS A 58 7.01 16.93 -10.65
CA LYS A 58 6.18 16.12 -11.56
C LYS A 58 6.36 14.62 -11.33
N GLY A 59 7.61 14.20 -11.09
CA GLY A 59 7.93 12.82 -10.72
C GLY A 59 7.23 12.41 -9.43
N THR A 60 7.23 13.25 -8.40
CA THR A 60 6.54 12.96 -7.14
C THR A 60 5.02 12.88 -7.32
N GLN A 61 4.41 13.79 -8.08
CA GLN A 61 2.97 13.72 -8.40
C GLN A 61 2.61 12.42 -9.13
N TYR A 62 3.40 12.06 -10.13
CA TYR A 62 3.22 10.81 -10.88
C TYR A 62 3.32 9.58 -9.98
N LEU A 63 4.32 9.55 -9.08
CA LEU A 63 4.50 8.46 -8.11
C LEU A 63 3.33 8.35 -7.14
N VAL A 64 2.83 9.49 -6.63
CA VAL A 64 1.66 9.52 -5.72
C VAL A 64 0.42 8.99 -6.44
N PHE A 65 0.14 9.47 -7.66
CA PHE A 65 -0.99 8.99 -8.45
C PHE A 65 -0.89 7.49 -8.72
N ASN A 66 0.27 7.01 -9.17
CA ASN A 66 0.48 5.59 -9.42
C ASN A 66 0.41 4.75 -8.15
N LEU A 67 0.82 5.27 -6.99
CA LEU A 67 0.63 4.57 -5.73
C LEU A 67 -0.86 4.29 -5.47
N PHE A 68 -1.71 5.32 -5.54
CA PHE A 68 -3.14 5.13 -5.30
C PHE A 68 -3.77 4.19 -6.33
N THR A 69 -3.38 4.30 -7.59
CA THR A 69 -3.87 3.43 -8.66
C THR A 69 -3.42 1.98 -8.45
N SER A 70 -2.14 1.75 -8.14
CA SER A 70 -1.61 0.40 -7.90
C SER A 70 -2.17 -0.22 -6.62
N LEU A 71 -2.33 0.58 -5.55
CA LEU A 71 -2.94 0.12 -4.30
C LEU A 71 -4.42 -0.25 -4.50
N ALA A 72 -5.18 0.58 -5.24
CA ALA A 72 -6.56 0.27 -5.58
C ALA A 72 -6.65 -1.01 -6.43
N LEU A 73 -5.79 -1.16 -7.42
CA LEU A 73 -5.72 -2.38 -8.25
C LEU A 73 -5.38 -3.60 -7.39
N ALA A 74 -4.40 -3.49 -6.49
CA ALA A 74 -4.04 -4.58 -5.58
C ALA A 74 -5.22 -4.97 -4.68
N ILE A 75 -5.94 -4.00 -4.11
CA ILE A 75 -7.14 -4.25 -3.29
C ILE A 75 -8.21 -4.99 -4.11
N VAL A 76 -8.45 -4.57 -5.35
CA VAL A 76 -9.43 -5.21 -6.25
C VAL A 76 -9.02 -6.64 -6.57
N LEU A 77 -7.75 -6.88 -6.90
CA LEU A 77 -7.24 -8.23 -7.19
C LEU A 77 -7.34 -9.15 -5.97
N ILE A 78 -6.98 -8.66 -4.78
CA ILE A 78 -7.09 -9.42 -3.54
C ILE A 78 -8.56 -9.70 -3.20
N ALA A 79 -9.43 -8.69 -3.34
CA ALA A 79 -10.86 -8.86 -3.14
C ALA A 79 -11.45 -9.90 -4.08
N PHE A 80 -11.04 -9.87 -5.35
CA PHE A 80 -11.44 -10.86 -6.36
C PHE A 80 -10.96 -12.27 -5.99
N PHE A 81 -9.67 -12.42 -5.64
CA PHE A 81 -9.10 -13.70 -5.23
C PHE A 81 -9.80 -14.25 -3.97
N MET A 82 -10.03 -13.41 -2.97
CA MET A 82 -10.74 -13.78 -1.74
C MET A 82 -12.20 -14.14 -2.03
N ALA A 83 -12.88 -13.37 -2.89
CA ALA A 83 -14.25 -13.68 -3.31
C ALA A 83 -14.34 -15.03 -4.04
N TRP A 84 -13.36 -15.33 -4.88
CA TRP A 84 -13.27 -16.62 -5.57
C TRP A 84 -13.00 -17.78 -4.60
N MET A 85 -12.03 -17.60 -3.68
CA MET A 85 -11.65 -18.61 -2.71
C MET A 85 -12.76 -18.90 -1.69
N PHE A 86 -13.42 -17.87 -1.16
CA PHE A 86 -14.42 -18.01 -0.10
C PHE A 86 -15.86 -17.95 -0.57
N LYS A 87 -16.13 -17.53 -1.81
CA LYS A 87 -17.48 -17.33 -2.38
C LYS A 87 -18.43 -16.51 -1.48
N SER A 88 -17.85 -15.63 -0.65
CA SER A 88 -18.58 -14.81 0.32
C SER A 88 -18.05 -13.37 0.32
N LYS A 89 -18.93 -12.41 0.00
CA LYS A 89 -18.57 -10.97 0.04
C LYS A 89 -18.16 -10.49 1.44
N ARG A 90 -18.68 -11.14 2.49
CA ARG A 90 -18.34 -10.79 3.88
C ARG A 90 -16.92 -11.20 4.25
N MET A 91 -16.47 -12.37 3.78
CA MET A 91 -15.08 -12.81 3.97
C MET A 91 -14.08 -11.89 3.29
N VAL A 92 -14.45 -11.27 2.18
CA VAL A 92 -13.61 -10.24 1.52
C VAL A 92 -13.39 -9.05 2.46
N LEU A 93 -14.45 -8.56 3.13
CA LEU A 93 -14.33 -7.48 4.09
C LEU A 93 -13.49 -7.87 5.30
N VAL A 94 -13.69 -9.07 5.84
CA VAL A 94 -12.88 -9.62 6.94
C VAL A 94 -11.40 -9.67 6.57
N ALA A 95 -11.10 -10.03 5.32
CA ALA A 95 -9.73 -10.11 4.83
C ALA A 95 -9.09 -8.72 4.60
N LEU A 96 -9.86 -7.74 4.16
CA LEU A 96 -9.33 -6.42 3.79
C LEU A 96 -9.13 -5.48 5.00
N ILE A 97 -10.04 -5.49 5.97
CA ILE A 97 -10.01 -4.57 7.12
C ILE A 97 -8.67 -4.63 7.87
N PRO A 98 -8.14 -5.81 8.27
CA PRO A 98 -6.88 -5.91 8.99
C PRO A 98 -5.68 -5.37 8.20
N ASN A 99 -5.75 -5.37 6.88
CA ASN A 99 -4.67 -4.90 6.00
C ASN A 99 -4.71 -3.38 5.74
N ILE A 100 -5.90 -2.78 5.84
CA ILE A 100 -6.07 -1.33 5.66
C ILE A 100 -5.66 -0.56 6.92
N ILE A 101 -5.95 -1.08 8.10
CA ILE A 101 -5.67 -0.42 9.38
C ILE A 101 -4.20 -0.04 9.56
N PRO A 102 -3.20 -0.92 9.30
CA PRO A 102 -1.80 -0.55 9.39
C PRO A 102 -1.41 0.60 8.44
N GLN A 103 -2.02 0.66 7.25
CA GLN A 103 -1.79 1.73 6.29
C GLN A 103 -2.29 3.09 6.82
N ILE A 104 -3.48 3.08 7.45
CA ILE A 104 -4.04 4.28 8.09
C ILE A 104 -3.15 4.73 9.25
N ILE A 105 -2.66 3.80 10.07
CA ILE A 105 -1.73 4.11 11.18
C ILE A 105 -0.45 4.75 10.63
N THR A 106 0.11 4.21 9.56
CA THR A 106 1.31 4.77 8.92
C THR A 106 1.06 6.17 8.36
N ALA A 107 -0.05 6.37 7.68
CA ALA A 107 -0.44 7.70 7.20
C ALA A 107 -0.63 8.71 8.34
N ALA A 108 -1.23 8.27 9.45
CA ALA A 108 -1.40 9.08 10.65
C ALA A 108 -0.06 9.47 11.29
N ILE A 109 0.88 8.51 11.39
CA ILE A 109 2.24 8.78 11.88
C ILE A 109 2.94 9.79 10.98
N MET A 110 2.89 9.60 9.66
CA MET A 110 3.48 10.55 8.72
C MET A 110 2.90 11.95 8.87
N GLY A 111 1.55 12.06 9.00
CA GLY A 111 0.87 13.34 9.20
C GLY A 111 1.25 14.00 10.53
N TYR A 112 1.30 13.23 11.62
CA TYR A 112 1.62 13.73 12.95
C TYR A 112 3.06 14.23 13.08
N PHE A 113 4.03 13.49 12.54
CA PHE A 113 5.44 13.87 12.56
C PHE A 113 5.85 14.77 11.39
N GLY A 114 4.94 15.17 10.51
CA GLY A 114 5.23 16.01 9.36
C GLY A 114 6.17 15.37 8.34
N ILE A 115 6.17 14.03 8.23
CA ILE A 115 7.03 13.30 7.28
C ILE A 115 6.46 13.50 5.87
N PRO A 116 7.21 14.14 4.94
CA PRO A 116 6.69 14.47 3.62
C PRO A 116 6.53 13.20 2.76
N ILE A 117 5.53 13.23 1.88
CA ILE A 117 5.35 12.20 0.87
C ILE A 117 6.44 12.37 -0.19
N LYS A 118 7.36 11.43 -0.24
CA LYS A 118 8.48 11.32 -1.19
C LYS A 118 8.49 9.91 -1.80
N ALA A 119 9.28 9.69 -2.83
CA ALA A 119 9.40 8.38 -3.47
C ALA A 119 9.69 7.25 -2.46
N SER A 120 10.59 7.49 -1.49
CA SER A 120 10.92 6.51 -0.44
C SER A 120 9.75 6.21 0.49
N THR A 121 9.01 7.23 0.95
CA THR A 121 7.88 7.05 1.87
C THR A 121 6.65 6.46 1.17
N ILE A 122 6.51 6.65 -0.13
CA ILE A 122 5.48 6.00 -0.96
C ILE A 122 5.67 4.48 -0.99
N LEU A 123 6.91 4.00 -1.09
CA LEU A 123 7.22 2.57 -1.10
C LEU A 123 6.78 1.86 0.19
N VAL A 124 6.73 2.57 1.33
CA VAL A 124 6.27 2.02 2.61
C VAL A 124 4.89 1.38 2.48
N PHE A 125 3.95 2.10 1.85
CA PHE A 125 2.57 1.63 1.69
C PHE A 125 2.49 0.36 0.84
N SER A 126 3.23 0.32 -0.27
CA SER A 126 3.22 -0.84 -1.17
C SER A 126 3.85 -2.07 -0.53
N ILE A 127 5.01 -1.91 0.12
CA ILE A 127 5.74 -3.00 0.78
C ILE A 127 4.92 -3.54 1.95
N ALA A 128 4.49 -2.67 2.86
CA ALA A 128 3.78 -3.08 4.06
C ALA A 128 2.40 -3.70 3.74
N PHE A 129 1.70 -3.17 2.72
CA PHE A 129 0.43 -3.75 2.28
C PHE A 129 0.62 -5.16 1.72
N GLY A 130 1.58 -5.37 0.84
CA GLY A 130 1.88 -6.68 0.26
C GLY A 130 2.19 -7.74 1.32
N ILE A 131 3.06 -7.41 2.27
CA ILE A 131 3.45 -8.32 3.36
C ILE A 131 2.28 -8.58 4.33
N SER A 132 1.47 -7.55 4.65
CA SER A 132 0.31 -7.70 5.52
C SER A 132 -0.73 -8.65 4.92
N VAL A 133 -1.01 -8.52 3.62
CA VAL A 133 -1.96 -9.37 2.89
C VAL A 133 -1.51 -10.82 2.85
N ASP A 134 -0.23 -11.07 2.67
CA ASP A 134 0.33 -12.43 2.67
C ASP A 134 -0.01 -13.17 3.98
N GLY A 135 0.21 -12.53 5.12
CA GLY A 135 -0.19 -13.08 6.43
C GLY A 135 -1.70 -13.38 6.53
N THR A 136 -2.54 -12.48 6.01
CA THR A 136 -3.99 -12.66 5.99
C THR A 136 -4.40 -13.87 5.14
N ILE A 137 -3.79 -14.02 3.95
CA ILE A 137 -4.08 -15.15 3.03
C ILE A 137 -3.72 -16.47 3.70
N HIS A 138 -2.54 -16.58 4.29
CA HIS A 138 -2.10 -17.79 4.97
C HIS A 138 -3.02 -18.17 6.12
N TYR A 139 -3.39 -17.20 6.97
CA TYR A 139 -4.32 -17.46 8.07
C TYR A 139 -5.69 -17.91 7.58
N LEU A 140 -6.28 -17.22 6.60
CA LEU A 140 -7.60 -17.56 6.08
C LEU A 140 -7.62 -18.87 5.31
N ALA A 141 -6.55 -19.21 4.60
CA ALA A 141 -6.40 -20.51 3.95
C ALA A 141 -6.39 -21.64 4.98
N LYS A 142 -5.61 -21.48 6.06
CA LYS A 142 -5.59 -22.45 7.17
C LYS A 142 -6.93 -22.53 7.89
N TYR A 143 -7.54 -21.38 8.20
CA TYR A 143 -8.88 -21.34 8.77
C TYR A 143 -9.89 -22.14 7.95
N ARG A 144 -9.85 -22.01 6.63
CA ARG A 144 -10.73 -22.78 5.74
C ARG A 144 -10.46 -24.29 5.82
N GLN A 145 -9.21 -24.69 5.91
CA GLN A 145 -8.81 -26.09 6.07
C GLN A 145 -9.34 -26.65 7.39
N GLU A 146 -9.17 -25.94 8.50
CA GLU A 146 -9.62 -26.35 9.82
C GLU A 146 -11.15 -26.42 9.97
N LEU A 147 -11.91 -25.62 9.20
CA LEU A 147 -13.37 -25.68 9.18
C LEU A 147 -13.89 -27.08 8.82
N GLN A 148 -13.21 -27.79 7.92
CA GLN A 148 -13.59 -29.14 7.51
C GLN A 148 -13.32 -30.17 8.63
N GLY A 149 -12.20 -30.00 9.36
CA GLY A 149 -11.80 -30.89 10.46
C GLY A 149 -12.59 -30.70 11.76
N THR A 150 -13.24 -29.53 11.96
CA THR A 150 -13.89 -29.15 13.23
C THR A 150 -15.42 -29.17 13.16
N ASN A 151 -16.01 -29.94 12.24
CA ASN A 151 -17.47 -29.96 12.02
C ASN A 151 -18.07 -28.54 11.85
N TRP A 152 -17.37 -27.66 11.14
CA TRP A 152 -17.77 -26.27 10.85
C TRP A 152 -17.87 -25.36 12.10
N SER A 153 -17.16 -25.71 13.16
CA SER A 153 -17.05 -24.84 14.36
C SER A 153 -16.10 -23.68 14.06
N ILE A 154 -16.66 -22.49 13.84
CA ILE A 154 -15.90 -21.28 13.49
C ILE A 154 -14.89 -20.93 14.60
N ARG A 155 -15.34 -21.01 15.87
CA ARG A 155 -14.47 -20.69 17.01
C ARG A 155 -13.27 -21.63 17.10
N SER A 156 -13.50 -22.93 17.00
CA SER A 156 -12.42 -23.92 17.08
C SER A 156 -11.46 -23.78 15.89
N SER A 157 -11.99 -23.61 14.68
CA SER A 157 -11.20 -23.44 13.48
C SER A 157 -10.36 -22.15 13.48
N ALA A 158 -10.91 -21.03 13.98
CA ALA A 158 -10.18 -19.78 14.10
C ALA A 158 -9.01 -19.88 15.09
N VAL A 159 -9.22 -20.56 16.23
CA VAL A 159 -8.17 -20.77 17.23
C VAL A 159 -7.09 -21.70 16.71
N LEU A 160 -7.45 -22.82 16.07
CA LEU A 160 -6.49 -23.77 15.49
C LEU A 160 -5.66 -23.12 14.39
N ALA A 161 -6.31 -22.39 13.50
CA ALA A 161 -5.61 -21.63 12.46
C ALA A 161 -4.62 -20.61 13.06
N LEU A 162 -5.03 -19.92 14.16
CA LEU A 162 -4.15 -18.97 14.83
C LEU A 162 -2.96 -19.66 15.51
N GLN A 163 -3.15 -20.82 16.11
CA GLN A 163 -2.07 -21.58 16.73
C GLN A 163 -1.01 -22.02 15.72
N GLU A 164 -1.42 -22.45 14.53
CA GLU A 164 -0.48 -22.90 13.52
C GLU A 164 0.17 -21.76 12.73
N THR A 165 -0.60 -20.74 12.32
CA THR A 165 -0.06 -19.66 11.49
C THR A 165 0.50 -18.50 12.31
N GLY A 166 0.00 -18.29 13.54
CA GLY A 166 0.37 -17.15 14.36
C GLY A 166 1.86 -17.12 14.71
N GLN A 167 2.47 -18.28 15.00
CA GLN A 167 3.91 -18.35 15.26
C GLN A 167 4.72 -17.91 14.04
N SER A 168 4.36 -18.39 12.86
CA SER A 168 5.02 -18.00 11.60
C SER A 168 4.88 -16.50 11.34
N MET A 169 3.69 -15.93 11.58
CA MET A 169 3.45 -14.49 11.44
C MET A 169 4.34 -13.67 12.38
N ILE A 170 4.47 -14.09 13.64
CA ILE A 170 5.30 -13.39 14.64
C ILE A 170 6.77 -13.43 14.22
N TYR A 171 7.30 -14.61 13.86
CA TYR A 171 8.69 -14.73 13.43
C TYR A 171 8.96 -13.89 12.17
N ASN A 172 8.09 -13.96 11.18
CA ASN A 172 8.23 -13.16 9.96
C ASN A 172 8.23 -11.65 10.26
N ALA A 173 7.31 -11.20 11.10
CA ALA A 173 7.23 -9.79 11.49
C ALA A 173 8.48 -9.31 12.25
N ILE A 174 9.03 -10.14 13.17
CA ILE A 174 10.25 -9.80 13.90
C ILE A 174 11.43 -9.71 12.95
N ILE A 175 11.61 -10.68 12.06
CA ILE A 175 12.71 -10.69 11.08
C ILE A 175 12.62 -9.44 10.18
N LEU A 176 11.43 -9.14 9.67
CA LEU A 176 11.23 -7.99 8.80
C LEU A 176 11.36 -6.66 9.56
N PHE A 177 10.91 -6.59 10.82
CA PHE A 177 11.08 -5.41 11.66
C PHE A 177 12.56 -5.04 11.80
N PHE A 178 13.40 -5.99 12.15
CA PHE A 178 14.84 -5.74 12.25
C PHE A 178 15.48 -5.57 10.87
N GLY A 179 15.05 -6.33 9.86
CA GLY A 179 15.56 -6.23 8.50
C GLY A 179 15.36 -4.83 7.89
N PHE A 180 14.17 -4.27 8.02
CA PHE A 180 13.89 -2.88 7.60
C PHE A 180 14.42 -1.85 8.61
N GLY A 181 14.41 -2.18 9.90
CA GLY A 181 14.91 -1.34 10.97
C GLY A 181 16.37 -0.93 10.79
N ILE A 182 17.19 -1.77 10.15
CA ILE A 182 18.60 -1.45 9.87
C ILE A 182 18.75 -0.20 8.98
N PHE A 183 17.76 0.09 8.14
CA PHE A 183 17.75 1.29 7.31
C PHE A 183 17.66 2.59 8.11
N ALA A 184 17.21 2.52 9.37
CA ALA A 184 17.23 3.66 10.27
C ALA A 184 18.64 4.16 10.62
N LEU A 185 19.67 3.34 10.38
CA LEU A 185 21.08 3.69 10.58
C LEU A 185 21.71 4.37 9.34
N SER A 186 20.94 4.59 8.27
CA SER A 186 21.43 5.22 7.05
C SER A 186 21.64 6.72 7.22
N ASP A 187 22.64 7.28 6.54
CA ASP A 187 22.85 8.73 6.46
C ASP A 187 21.84 9.43 5.54
N PHE A 188 21.09 8.68 4.74
CA PHE A 188 20.12 9.23 3.81
C PHE A 188 18.71 9.28 4.44
N GLY A 189 18.21 10.47 4.74
CA GLY A 189 16.94 10.68 5.44
C GLY A 189 15.72 9.99 4.80
N GLY A 190 15.69 9.82 3.48
CA GLY A 190 14.64 9.06 2.79
C GLY A 190 14.65 7.57 3.13
N THR A 191 15.84 6.98 3.25
CA THR A 191 16.03 5.58 3.65
C THR A 191 15.71 5.39 5.14
N VAL A 192 16.11 6.33 5.99
CA VAL A 192 15.76 6.32 7.42
C VAL A 192 14.26 6.33 7.61
N ALA A 193 13.54 7.24 6.94
CA ALA A 193 12.09 7.32 7.01
C ALA A 193 11.42 6.02 6.51
N LEU A 194 11.92 5.46 5.39
CA LEU A 194 11.44 4.18 4.87
C LEU A 194 11.62 3.07 5.91
N GLY A 195 12.82 2.90 6.46
CA GLY A 195 13.12 1.85 7.43
C GLY A 195 12.22 1.91 8.66
N ILE A 196 12.14 3.07 9.29
CA ILE A 196 11.34 3.28 10.50
C ILE A 196 9.84 3.04 10.21
N LEU A 197 9.31 3.66 9.16
CA LEU A 197 7.90 3.54 8.83
C LEU A 197 7.50 2.11 8.46
N VAL A 198 8.30 1.42 7.61
CA VAL A 198 8.03 0.01 7.27
C VAL A 198 8.07 -0.86 8.51
N SER A 199 9.09 -0.73 9.36
CA SER A 199 9.21 -1.54 10.58
C SER A 199 8.00 -1.37 11.49
N ILE A 200 7.58 -0.14 11.77
CA ILE A 200 6.40 0.14 12.60
C ILE A 200 5.13 -0.39 11.93
N THR A 201 4.98 -0.19 10.61
CA THR A 201 3.79 -0.66 9.88
C THR A 201 3.68 -2.18 9.90
N LEU A 202 4.79 -2.91 9.77
CA LEU A 202 4.81 -4.37 9.82
C LEU A 202 4.43 -4.90 11.20
N LEU A 203 4.87 -4.27 12.29
CA LEU A 203 4.41 -4.61 13.64
C LEU A 203 2.91 -4.35 13.80
N ALA A 204 2.41 -3.20 13.32
CA ALA A 204 0.98 -2.90 13.35
C ALA A 204 0.18 -3.90 12.51
N ALA A 205 0.70 -4.33 11.35
CA ALA A 205 0.08 -5.34 10.50
C ALA A 205 0.04 -6.72 11.16
N MET A 206 1.12 -7.12 11.81
CA MET A 206 1.16 -8.35 12.60
C MET A 206 0.10 -8.33 13.70
N LEU A 207 0.05 -7.28 14.52
CA LEU A 207 -0.95 -7.14 15.58
C LEU A 207 -2.37 -7.12 15.03
N SER A 208 -2.60 -6.44 13.92
CA SER A 208 -3.88 -6.42 13.22
C SER A 208 -4.29 -7.82 12.78
N ASN A 209 -3.39 -8.57 12.17
CA ASN A 209 -3.68 -9.94 11.70
C ASN A 209 -3.84 -10.94 12.85
N LEU A 210 -3.11 -10.79 13.94
CA LEU A 210 -3.23 -11.70 15.09
C LEU A 210 -4.46 -11.43 15.97
N ILE A 211 -4.90 -10.17 16.04
CA ILE A 211 -5.98 -9.77 16.96
C ILE A 211 -7.28 -9.47 16.21
N LEU A 212 -7.23 -8.58 15.20
CA LEU A 212 -8.43 -8.12 14.51
C LEU A 212 -9.00 -9.20 13.59
N LEU A 213 -8.16 -9.93 12.85
CA LEU A 213 -8.64 -10.92 11.90
C LEU A 213 -9.43 -12.05 12.57
N PRO A 214 -8.94 -12.73 13.65
CA PRO A 214 -9.73 -13.70 14.39
C PRO A 214 -10.96 -13.08 15.04
N SER A 215 -10.84 -11.87 15.60
CA SER A 215 -11.97 -11.18 16.25
C SER A 215 -13.10 -10.87 15.27
N LEU A 216 -12.78 -10.41 14.05
CA LEU A 216 -13.74 -10.17 12.99
C LEU A 216 -14.43 -11.45 12.55
N LEU A 217 -13.68 -12.56 12.43
CA LEU A 217 -14.27 -13.86 12.10
C LEU A 217 -15.28 -14.29 13.16
N LEU A 218 -14.93 -14.19 14.45
CA LEU A 218 -15.81 -14.56 15.56
C LEU A 218 -17.04 -13.67 15.67
N THR A 219 -16.89 -12.37 15.44
CA THR A 219 -18.00 -11.40 15.51
C THR A 219 -19.01 -11.62 14.38
N LEU A 220 -18.54 -11.99 13.21
CA LEU A 220 -19.36 -12.23 12.03
C LEU A 220 -19.85 -13.69 11.92
N ASP A 221 -19.58 -14.52 12.93
CA ASP A 221 -19.86 -15.95 13.01
C ASP A 221 -21.26 -16.32 12.51
N LYS A 222 -22.29 -15.69 13.05
CA LYS A 222 -23.70 -15.97 12.68
C LYS A 222 -24.01 -15.68 11.19
N HIS A 223 -23.17 -14.94 10.49
CA HIS A 223 -23.46 -14.43 9.16
C HIS A 223 -22.42 -14.81 8.09
N THR A 224 -21.27 -15.35 8.47
CA THR A 224 -20.19 -15.72 7.54
C THR A 224 -20.28 -17.16 7.06
N THR A 225 -20.88 -18.03 7.87
CA THR A 225 -21.03 -19.45 7.53
C THR A 225 -22.36 -19.72 6.83
N ASN A 226 -22.48 -19.34 5.59
CA ASN A 226 -23.62 -19.75 4.76
C ASN A 226 -23.41 -21.19 4.27
N LYS A 227 -24.54 -21.91 4.00
CA LYS A 227 -24.58 -23.25 3.40
C LYS A 227 -23.74 -23.41 2.12
N THR A 228 -23.43 -22.32 1.45
CA THR A 228 -22.53 -22.27 0.26
C THR A 228 -21.08 -22.62 0.62
N PHE A 229 -20.68 -22.46 1.88
CA PHE A 229 -19.37 -22.83 2.41
C PHE A 229 -19.28 -24.34 2.68
N GLN A 230 -20.43 -24.98 2.93
CA GLN A 230 -20.54 -26.41 3.28
C GLN A 230 -20.41 -27.32 2.06
N ASN A 231 -20.57 -26.81 0.82
CA ASN A 231 -20.40 -27.58 -0.42
C ASN A 231 -19.49 -26.82 -1.41
N PRO A 232 -18.17 -26.82 -1.23
CA PRO A 232 -17.27 -26.33 -2.27
C PRO A 232 -17.28 -27.33 -3.43
N LYS A 233 -17.62 -26.85 -4.63
CA LYS A 233 -17.63 -27.66 -5.87
C LYS A 233 -16.33 -28.41 -6.17
N ILE A 234 -15.24 -28.02 -5.53
CA ILE A 234 -13.92 -28.65 -5.69
C ILE A 234 -13.87 -30.06 -5.04
N LEU A 235 -14.61 -30.29 -3.96
CA LEU A 235 -14.64 -31.62 -3.31
C LEU A 235 -15.60 -32.59 -4.00
N SER A 236 -16.63 -32.08 -4.69
CA SER A 236 -17.55 -32.94 -5.47
C SER A 236 -16.90 -33.46 -6.77
N GLU A 237 -15.86 -32.83 -7.27
CA GLU A 237 -15.10 -33.31 -8.44
C GLU A 237 -14.04 -34.36 -8.08
N GLU A 238 -13.54 -34.37 -6.84
CA GLU A 238 -12.62 -35.41 -6.37
C GLU A 238 -13.34 -36.69 -5.92
N GLU A 239 -14.55 -36.58 -5.38
CA GLU A 239 -15.37 -37.75 -5.06
C GLU A 239 -15.89 -38.46 -6.34
N ASN A 240 -16.29 -37.70 -7.38
CA ASN A 240 -16.70 -38.24 -8.66
C ASN A 240 -15.56 -38.84 -9.51
N LYS A 241 -14.31 -38.71 -9.12
CA LYS A 241 -13.15 -39.33 -9.78
C LYS A 241 -12.69 -40.62 -9.09
N LYS A 242 -13.31 -41.00 -7.97
CA LYS A 242 -12.95 -42.21 -7.21
C LYS A 242 -13.99 -43.36 -7.37
N ASP A 243 -15.10 -43.10 -8.05
CA ASP A 243 -16.07 -44.08 -8.54
C ASP A 243 -15.87 -44.29 -10.07
#